data_423960e96eb336b9172b960ed63cd611
#
_entry.id   423960e96eb336b9172b960ed63cd611
#
_cell.length_a   1.000
_cell.length_b   1.000
_cell.length_c   1.000
_cell.angle_alpha   90.00
_cell.angle_beta   90.00
_cell.angle_gamma   90.00
#
_symmetry.space_group_name_H-M   'P 1'
#
loop_
_entity.id
_entity.type
_entity.pdbx_description
1 polymer ?
#
loop_
_entity_poly.entity_id
_entity_poly.type
_entity_poly.pdbx_seq_one_letter_code
_entity_poly.pdbx_strand_id
1 'polypeptide(L)'
;MLETEHGFLVTSPLLTAFIMSWHLRDLQLLLVLAEMCGLFAVCALPAALEAELSRAIDSGAISTTFGWVRCPSEDGTASNLWRRDALVLGRDLDRFCSDVCGMRYGNRFMAVSQLVPLGAASPFEVEAYLLLGLPRALGGEGFCGIELNVEVMLSTSARAIVGKSHVYIDLLLSSPDERRQVAIECQGKASHGARGMACVTQTV
;
A
#
# COMPACT_ATOMS: atom_id res chain seq x y z
N MET A 1 5.36 13.54 18.63
CA MET A 1 4.01 13.80 19.17
C MET A 1 3.39 14.88 18.31
N LEU A 2 2.13 14.73 17.97
CA LEU A 2 1.33 15.70 17.21
C LEU A 2 0.22 16.21 18.13
N GLU A 3 -0.09 17.49 18.03
CA GLU A 3 -1.22 18.08 18.74
C GLU A 3 -2.42 18.15 17.81
N THR A 4 -3.56 17.65 18.26
CA THR A 4 -4.82 17.75 17.50
C THR A 4 -5.45 19.12 17.71
N GLU A 5 -6.38 19.50 16.84
CA GLU A 5 -7.18 20.74 16.96
C GLU A 5 -8.00 20.84 18.25
N HIS A 6 -8.17 19.73 18.98
CA HIS A 6 -8.80 19.70 20.31
C HIS A 6 -7.79 19.68 21.47
N GLY A 7 -6.50 19.91 21.21
CA GLY A 7 -5.44 19.97 22.22
C GLY A 7 -4.97 18.61 22.73
N PHE A 8 -5.38 17.50 22.13
CA PHE A 8 -4.84 16.18 22.49
C PHE A 8 -3.48 15.95 21.85
N LEU A 9 -2.56 15.38 22.62
CA LEU A 9 -1.27 14.92 22.11
C LEU A 9 -1.40 13.47 21.64
N VAL A 10 -1.13 13.25 20.35
CA VAL A 10 -1.12 11.92 19.74
C VAL A 10 0.26 11.58 19.18
N THR A 11 0.56 10.29 19.08
CA THR A 11 1.78 9.83 18.43
C THR A 11 1.67 10.02 16.90
N SER A 12 2.78 10.35 16.23
CA SER A 12 2.82 10.30 14.77
C SER A 12 2.68 8.85 14.28
N PRO A 13 2.26 8.62 13.03
CA PRO A 13 2.15 7.27 12.47
C PRO A 13 3.44 6.44 12.67
N LEU A 14 4.60 7.00 12.38
CA LEU A 14 5.89 6.32 12.57
C LEU A 14 6.21 6.00 14.02
N LEU A 15 5.97 6.94 14.94
CA LEU A 15 6.17 6.67 16.36
C LEU A 15 5.20 5.60 16.86
N THR A 16 3.97 5.59 16.37
CA THR A 16 2.99 4.54 16.68
C THR A 16 3.50 3.18 16.21
N ALA A 17 3.94 3.07 14.94
CA ALA A 17 4.48 1.82 14.39
C ALA A 17 5.74 1.36 15.17
N PHE A 18 6.60 2.30 15.56
CA PHE A 18 7.79 1.98 16.36
C PHE A 18 7.43 1.41 17.74
N ILE A 19 6.47 2.01 18.44
CA ILE A 19 5.98 1.48 19.72
C ILE A 19 5.32 0.10 19.51
N MET A 20 4.50 -0.06 18.48
CA MET A 20 3.89 -1.35 18.12
C MET A 20 4.94 -2.42 17.80
N SER A 21 6.08 -2.05 17.23
CA SER A 21 7.16 -2.99 16.89
C SER A 21 7.67 -3.79 18.09
N TRP A 22 7.47 -3.32 19.31
CA TRP A 22 7.87 -4.02 20.53
C TRP A 22 7.03 -5.28 20.78
N HIS A 23 5.87 -5.36 20.19
CA HIS A 23 4.88 -6.44 20.39
C HIS A 23 4.59 -7.22 19.09
N LEU A 24 4.86 -6.64 17.93
CA LEU A 24 4.61 -7.26 16.64
C LEU A 24 5.78 -8.12 16.19
N ARG A 25 5.48 -9.21 15.47
CA ARG A 25 6.49 -9.97 14.70
C ARG A 25 6.89 -9.18 13.46
N ASP A 26 8.03 -9.51 12.84
CA ASP A 26 8.59 -8.76 11.70
C ASP A 26 7.60 -8.64 10.54
N LEU A 27 6.94 -9.74 10.15
CA LEU A 27 5.93 -9.71 9.09
C LEU A 27 4.72 -8.83 9.45
N GLN A 28 4.28 -8.85 10.69
CA GLN A 28 3.17 -7.99 11.14
C GLN A 28 3.56 -6.51 11.09
N LEU A 29 4.76 -6.18 11.55
CA LEU A 29 5.30 -4.82 11.47
C LEU A 29 5.44 -4.39 10.01
N LEU A 30 5.96 -5.27 9.15
CA LEU A 30 6.10 -5.02 7.72
C LEU A 30 4.77 -4.70 7.07
N LEU A 31 3.70 -5.45 7.35
CA LEU A 31 2.36 -5.20 6.82
C LEU A 31 1.78 -3.87 7.32
N VAL A 32 1.98 -3.52 8.59
CA VAL A 32 1.57 -2.22 9.14
C VAL A 32 2.30 -1.07 8.43
N LEU A 33 3.62 -1.20 8.24
CA LEU A 33 4.40 -0.18 7.53
C LEU A 33 4.02 -0.10 6.05
N ALA A 34 3.77 -1.25 5.40
CA ALA A 34 3.32 -1.29 4.01
C ALA A 34 1.98 -0.58 3.81
N GLU A 35 1.03 -0.76 4.74
CA GLU A 35 -0.22 0.00 4.71
C GLU A 35 -0.01 1.49 4.97
N MET A 36 0.84 1.87 5.93
CA MET A 36 1.13 3.29 6.20
C MET A 36 1.83 4.00 5.03
N CYS A 37 2.69 3.30 4.32
CA CYS A 37 3.42 3.81 3.15
C CYS A 37 2.67 3.59 1.82
N GLY A 38 1.60 2.80 1.83
CA GLY A 38 0.77 2.50 0.67
C GLY A 38 -0.30 3.55 0.42
N LEU A 39 -0.95 3.43 -0.74
CA LEU A 39 -2.05 4.27 -1.21
C LEU A 39 -3.42 3.70 -0.84
N PHE A 40 -3.47 2.82 0.14
CA PHE A 40 -4.67 2.15 0.61
C PHE A 40 -4.74 2.10 2.14
N ALA A 41 -5.90 1.73 2.65
CA ALA A 41 -6.08 1.29 4.03
C ALA A 41 -7.13 0.17 4.08
N VAL A 42 -6.96 -0.75 5.03
CA VAL A 42 -7.94 -1.80 5.31
C VAL A 42 -8.57 -1.49 6.66
N CYS A 43 -9.82 -1.05 6.63
CA CYS A 43 -10.54 -0.68 7.84
C CYS A 43 -11.87 -1.41 7.91
N ALA A 44 -11.94 -2.43 8.77
CA ALA A 44 -13.18 -3.10 9.12
C ALA A 44 -13.84 -2.36 10.29
N LEU A 45 -14.91 -1.64 10.01
CA LEU A 45 -15.66 -0.94 11.04
C LEU A 45 -16.77 -1.85 11.59
N PRO A 46 -17.07 -1.80 12.90
CA PRO A 46 -18.30 -2.37 13.43
C PRO A 46 -19.52 -1.78 12.72
N ALA A 47 -20.53 -2.59 12.42
CA ALA A 47 -21.68 -2.17 11.62
C ALA A 47 -22.39 -0.90 12.15
N ALA A 48 -22.44 -0.72 13.47
CA ALA A 48 -23.01 0.47 14.08
C ALA A 48 -22.18 1.74 13.75
N LEU A 49 -20.86 1.65 13.83
CA LEU A 49 -19.96 2.77 13.51
C LEU A 49 -19.97 3.06 12.00
N GLU A 50 -20.06 2.01 11.18
CA GLU A 50 -20.20 2.15 9.74
C GLU A 50 -21.47 2.91 9.34
N ALA A 51 -22.60 2.58 9.96
CA ALA A 51 -23.88 3.27 9.72
C ALA A 51 -23.82 4.75 10.15
N GLU A 52 -23.14 5.06 11.25
CA GLU A 52 -22.91 6.44 11.72
C GLU A 52 -22.01 7.20 10.74
N LEU A 53 -20.90 6.59 10.32
CA LEU A 53 -19.98 7.20 9.38
C LEU A 53 -20.67 7.50 8.04
N SER A 54 -21.43 6.55 7.51
CA SER A 54 -22.21 6.75 6.27
C SER A 54 -23.19 7.92 6.42
N ARG A 55 -23.94 7.98 7.51
CA ARG A 55 -24.85 9.10 7.78
C ARG A 55 -24.13 10.45 7.90
N ALA A 56 -22.98 10.46 8.54
CA ALA A 56 -22.17 11.68 8.69
C ALA A 56 -21.61 12.16 7.34
N ILE A 57 -21.21 11.24 6.45
CA ILE A 57 -20.79 11.55 5.08
C ILE A 57 -21.97 12.08 4.26
N ASP A 58 -23.09 11.37 4.25
CA ASP A 58 -24.29 11.72 3.47
C ASP A 58 -24.88 13.07 3.90
N SER A 59 -24.79 13.40 5.19
CA SER A 59 -25.24 14.71 5.72
C SER A 59 -24.23 15.83 5.49
N GLY A 60 -23.02 15.53 4.98
CA GLY A 60 -21.94 16.50 4.84
C GLY A 60 -21.27 16.93 6.15
N ALA A 61 -21.61 16.28 7.27
CA ALA A 61 -20.99 16.56 8.57
C ALA A 61 -19.50 16.13 8.62
N ILE A 62 -19.16 15.12 7.83
CA ILE A 62 -17.77 14.70 7.58
C ILE A 62 -17.50 14.88 6.10
N SER A 63 -16.52 15.70 5.80
CA SER A 63 -16.00 15.79 4.44
C SER A 63 -15.14 14.55 4.14
N THR A 64 -15.40 13.88 3.02
CA THR A 64 -14.50 12.85 2.47
C THR A 64 -13.21 13.44 1.92
N THR A 65 -12.99 14.77 2.11
CA THR A 65 -11.91 15.55 1.52
C THR A 65 -10.51 15.27 2.05
N PHE A 66 -10.36 14.38 3.02
CA PHE A 66 -9.02 13.88 3.39
C PHE A 66 -8.44 12.90 2.38
N GLY A 67 -9.00 12.84 1.16
CA GLY A 67 -8.53 11.95 0.09
C GLY A 67 -8.90 10.48 0.27
N TRP A 68 -9.63 10.11 1.31
CA TRP A 68 -10.07 8.74 1.51
C TRP A 68 -11.30 8.44 0.68
N VAL A 69 -11.20 7.43 -0.19
CA VAL A 69 -12.29 6.96 -1.04
C VAL A 69 -12.48 5.48 -0.80
N ARG A 70 -13.69 5.08 -0.42
CA ARG A 70 -14.01 3.67 -0.21
C ARG A 70 -14.10 2.94 -1.54
N CYS A 71 -13.41 1.82 -1.66
CA CYS A 71 -13.51 0.98 -2.84
C CYS A 71 -14.79 0.12 -2.75
N PRO A 72 -15.59 0.02 -3.83
CA PRO A 72 -16.74 -0.88 -3.84
C PRO A 72 -16.28 -2.35 -3.88
N SER A 73 -17.08 -3.24 -3.31
CA SER A 73 -16.98 -4.68 -3.54
C SER A 73 -17.57 -5.05 -4.91
N GLU A 74 -17.35 -6.30 -5.35
CA GLU A 74 -17.87 -6.81 -6.62
C GLU A 74 -19.41 -6.73 -6.76
N ASP A 75 -20.11 -6.93 -5.66
CA ASP A 75 -21.56 -6.84 -5.57
C ASP A 75 -22.08 -5.39 -5.43
N GLY A 76 -21.16 -4.40 -5.49
CA GLY A 76 -21.49 -3.00 -5.30
C GLY A 76 -21.68 -2.59 -3.84
N THR A 77 -21.52 -3.50 -2.89
CA THR A 77 -21.51 -3.17 -1.47
C THR A 77 -20.22 -2.46 -1.07
N ALA A 78 -20.23 -1.79 0.07
CA ALA A 78 -19.05 -1.13 0.59
C ALA A 78 -18.02 -2.15 1.10
N SER A 79 -16.80 -2.13 0.55
CA SER A 79 -15.71 -2.99 1.02
C SER A 79 -14.99 -2.38 2.24
N ASN A 80 -14.12 -3.17 2.88
CA ASN A 80 -13.23 -2.66 3.93
C ASN A 80 -11.96 -1.99 3.36
N LEU A 81 -11.84 -1.93 2.04
CA LEU A 81 -10.70 -1.33 1.35
C LEU A 81 -10.99 0.14 1.05
N TRP A 82 -10.05 0.99 1.41
CA TRP A 82 -10.07 2.42 1.15
C TRP A 82 -8.85 2.81 0.31
N ARG A 83 -9.04 3.72 -0.62
CA ARG A 83 -7.94 4.41 -1.32
C ARG A 83 -7.66 5.71 -0.61
N ARG A 84 -6.40 6.02 -0.40
CA ARG A 84 -5.92 7.27 0.20
C ARG A 84 -4.48 7.53 -0.18
N ASP A 85 -4.01 8.74 0.06
CA ASP A 85 -2.58 9.05 -0.02
C ASP A 85 -1.80 8.35 1.10
N ALA A 86 -0.51 8.11 0.86
CA ALA A 86 0.38 7.52 1.86
C ALA A 86 0.43 8.38 3.13
N LEU A 87 0.27 7.75 4.30
CA LEU A 87 0.43 8.43 5.60
C LEU A 87 1.89 8.73 5.90
N VAL A 88 2.80 7.94 5.33
CA VAL A 88 4.25 8.01 5.53
C VAL A 88 4.93 7.93 4.18
N LEU A 89 5.73 8.91 3.85
CA LEU A 89 6.57 8.85 2.66
C LEU A 89 7.87 8.10 2.95
N GLY A 90 8.46 7.43 1.95
CA GLY A 90 9.71 6.70 2.11
C GLY A 90 10.82 7.53 2.76
N ARG A 91 10.99 8.78 2.32
CA ARG A 91 11.97 9.72 2.91
C ARG A 91 11.76 10.00 4.41
N ASP A 92 10.50 9.99 4.87
CA ASP A 92 10.17 10.23 6.28
C ASP A 92 10.42 8.96 7.10
N LEU A 93 10.18 7.79 6.50
CA LEU A 93 10.53 6.49 7.07
C LEU A 93 12.05 6.37 7.26
N ASP A 94 12.85 6.71 6.23
CA ASP A 94 14.32 6.68 6.28
C ASP A 94 14.87 7.62 7.35
N ARG A 95 14.34 8.84 7.43
CA ARG A 95 14.70 9.81 8.46
C ARG A 95 14.41 9.26 9.86
N PHE A 96 13.19 8.74 10.05
CA PHE A 96 12.80 8.19 11.34
C PHE A 96 13.64 6.97 11.74
N CYS A 97 14.01 6.09 10.80
CA CYS A 97 14.94 5.00 11.05
C CYS A 97 16.30 5.49 11.57
N SER A 98 16.79 6.60 11.01
CA SER A 98 18.03 7.24 11.48
C SER A 98 17.88 7.80 12.91
N ASP A 99 16.74 8.40 13.23
CA ASP A 99 16.43 8.96 14.55
C ASP A 99 16.36 7.88 15.65
N VAL A 100 15.85 6.69 15.33
CA VAL A 100 15.71 5.57 16.28
C VAL A 100 16.92 4.62 16.27
N CYS A 101 17.93 4.89 15.46
CA CYS A 101 19.18 4.11 15.42
C CYS A 101 19.83 4.09 16.79
N GLY A 102 20.20 2.88 17.25
CA GLY A 102 20.78 2.69 18.59
C GLY A 102 19.76 2.64 19.75
N MET A 103 18.50 2.97 19.51
CA MET A 103 17.45 2.72 20.50
C MET A 103 17.12 1.22 20.60
N ARG A 104 16.56 0.81 21.73
CA ARG A 104 16.00 -0.53 21.87
C ARG A 104 14.99 -0.80 20.74
N TYR A 105 15.12 -1.90 20.02
CA TYR A 105 14.38 -2.28 18.82
C TYR A 105 14.62 -1.41 17.57
N GLY A 106 15.42 -0.34 17.61
CA GLY A 106 15.67 0.55 16.48
C GLY A 106 16.29 -0.19 15.28
N ASN A 107 17.33 -1.00 15.50
CA ASN A 107 17.95 -1.79 14.43
C ASN A 107 16.98 -2.80 13.79
N ARG A 108 16.11 -3.41 14.59
CA ARG A 108 15.08 -4.32 14.08
C ARG A 108 14.04 -3.57 13.26
N PHE A 109 13.56 -2.42 13.75
CA PHE A 109 12.62 -1.57 13.03
C PHE A 109 13.20 -1.15 11.67
N MET A 110 14.44 -0.69 11.64
CA MET A 110 15.16 -0.31 10.42
C MET A 110 15.27 -1.48 9.44
N ALA A 111 15.66 -2.68 9.91
CA ALA A 111 15.77 -3.86 9.05
C ALA A 111 14.44 -4.24 8.40
N VAL A 112 13.31 -4.15 9.13
CA VAL A 112 11.99 -4.40 8.57
C VAL A 112 11.56 -3.28 7.62
N SER A 113 11.86 -2.03 7.94
CA SER A 113 11.53 -0.86 7.11
C SER A 113 12.17 -0.92 5.72
N GLN A 114 13.34 -1.51 5.58
CA GLN A 114 14.02 -1.70 4.30
C GLN A 114 13.30 -2.69 3.36
N LEU A 115 12.37 -3.48 3.87
CA LEU A 115 11.59 -4.46 3.09
C LEU A 115 10.21 -3.94 2.69
N VAL A 116 9.87 -2.72 3.07
CA VAL A 116 8.52 -2.15 2.86
C VAL A 116 8.28 -1.83 1.39
N PRO A 117 7.21 -2.38 0.78
CA PRO A 117 6.78 -2.00 -0.56
C PRO A 117 6.17 -0.60 -0.54
N LEU A 118 6.95 0.40 -0.91
CA LEU A 118 6.50 1.79 -0.93
C LEU A 118 5.53 2.03 -2.09
N GLY A 119 4.40 2.69 -1.82
CA GLY A 119 3.47 3.11 -2.86
C GLY A 119 2.55 2.01 -3.40
N ALA A 120 2.46 0.85 -2.76
CA ALA A 120 1.47 -0.17 -3.10
C ALA A 120 0.06 0.43 -3.01
N ALA A 121 -0.82 0.14 -3.97
CA ALA A 121 -2.19 0.66 -4.04
C ALA A 121 -3.23 -0.34 -3.48
N SER A 122 -2.82 -1.55 -3.17
CA SER A 122 -3.70 -2.58 -2.61
C SER A 122 -2.95 -3.58 -1.72
N PRO A 123 -3.65 -4.29 -0.80
CA PRO A 123 -3.06 -5.38 -0.03
C PRO A 123 -2.50 -6.49 -0.93
N PHE A 124 -3.14 -6.77 -2.06
CA PHE A 124 -2.73 -7.84 -2.97
C PHE A 124 -1.39 -7.51 -3.67
N GLU A 125 -1.17 -6.24 -4.01
CA GLU A 125 0.14 -5.80 -4.50
C GLU A 125 1.24 -5.96 -3.43
N VAL A 126 0.92 -5.67 -2.15
CA VAL A 126 1.84 -5.93 -1.03
C VAL A 126 2.18 -7.42 -0.94
N GLU A 127 1.19 -8.30 -0.96
CA GLU A 127 1.40 -9.74 -0.92
C GLU A 127 2.26 -10.23 -2.09
N ALA A 128 1.94 -9.81 -3.31
CA ALA A 128 2.70 -10.16 -4.51
C ALA A 128 4.16 -9.66 -4.43
N TYR A 129 4.36 -8.41 -4.02
CA TYR A 129 5.70 -7.84 -3.83
C TYR A 129 6.51 -8.64 -2.80
N LEU A 130 5.91 -8.99 -1.66
CA LEU A 130 6.60 -9.73 -0.60
C LEU A 130 6.93 -11.17 -1.02
N LEU A 131 5.99 -11.85 -1.69
CA LEU A 131 6.24 -13.20 -2.22
C LEU A 131 7.38 -13.23 -3.24
N LEU A 132 7.47 -12.23 -4.08
CA LEU A 132 8.51 -12.15 -5.11
C LEU A 132 9.83 -11.61 -4.55
N GLY A 133 9.79 -10.53 -3.77
CA GLY A 133 10.97 -9.75 -3.40
C GLY A 133 11.64 -10.17 -2.09
N LEU A 134 10.91 -10.74 -1.13
CA LEU A 134 11.56 -11.17 0.10
C LEU A 134 12.65 -12.21 -0.17
N PRO A 135 13.75 -12.18 0.59
CA PRO A 135 14.76 -13.24 0.54
C PRO A 135 14.12 -14.62 0.76
N ARG A 136 14.66 -15.65 0.10
CA ARG A 136 14.16 -17.05 0.26
C ARG A 136 14.16 -17.52 1.71
N ALA A 137 15.12 -17.05 2.51
CA ALA A 137 15.14 -17.34 3.95
C ALA A 137 13.94 -16.78 4.73
N LEU A 138 13.24 -15.78 4.17
CA LEU A 138 12.03 -15.18 4.71
C LEU A 138 10.75 -15.63 3.96
N GLY A 139 10.87 -16.60 3.07
CA GLY A 139 9.74 -17.21 2.36
C GLY A 139 9.41 -16.57 1.02
N GLY A 140 10.20 -15.63 0.52
CA GLY A 140 10.06 -15.05 -0.82
C GLY A 140 10.92 -15.73 -1.87
N GLU A 141 10.84 -15.27 -3.11
CA GLU A 141 11.62 -15.78 -4.24
C GLU A 141 12.97 -15.06 -4.42
N GLY A 142 13.16 -13.90 -3.79
CA GLY A 142 14.41 -13.13 -3.80
C GLY A 142 14.66 -12.39 -5.12
N PHE A 143 13.61 -12.03 -5.84
CA PHE A 143 13.76 -11.16 -7.01
C PHE A 143 14.21 -9.76 -6.59
N CYS A 144 15.14 -9.19 -7.34
CA CYS A 144 15.57 -7.80 -7.24
C CYS A 144 14.91 -6.98 -8.35
N GLY A 145 14.88 -5.64 -8.19
CA GLY A 145 14.36 -4.78 -9.27
C GLY A 145 12.86 -4.88 -9.47
N ILE A 146 12.10 -4.94 -8.38
CA ILE A 146 10.64 -4.87 -8.39
C ILE A 146 10.22 -3.43 -8.13
N GLU A 147 9.49 -2.85 -9.07
CA GLU A 147 8.89 -1.53 -8.95
C GLU A 147 7.37 -1.65 -8.89
N LEU A 148 6.73 -0.82 -8.06
CA LEU A 148 5.29 -0.80 -7.87
C LEU A 148 4.67 0.41 -8.57
N ASN A 149 3.46 0.22 -9.12
CA ASN A 149 2.65 1.28 -9.72
C ASN A 149 3.41 2.12 -10.75
N VAL A 150 4.12 1.43 -11.65
CA VAL A 150 4.94 2.06 -12.69
C VAL A 150 4.06 2.72 -13.73
N GLU A 151 4.22 4.04 -13.90
CA GLU A 151 3.49 4.78 -14.91
C GLU A 151 4.07 4.52 -16.31
N VAL A 152 3.21 4.10 -17.23
CA VAL A 152 3.54 3.87 -18.63
C VAL A 152 2.76 4.83 -19.52
N MET A 153 3.48 5.69 -20.24
CA MET A 153 2.88 6.59 -21.23
C MET A 153 2.43 5.81 -22.45
N LEU A 154 1.17 5.97 -22.82
CA LEU A 154 0.61 5.30 -23.99
C LEU A 154 0.98 6.01 -25.28
N SER A 155 1.22 5.24 -26.36
CA SER A 155 1.38 5.77 -27.71
C SER A 155 0.12 6.52 -28.18
N THR A 156 0.24 7.37 -29.19
CA THR A 156 -0.91 8.11 -29.76
C THR A 156 -2.03 7.17 -30.20
N SER A 157 -1.68 6.04 -30.81
CA SER A 157 -2.66 5.04 -31.25
C SER A 157 -3.38 4.38 -30.05
N ALA A 158 -2.64 4.00 -29.02
CA ALA A 158 -3.21 3.41 -27.82
C ALA A 158 -4.11 4.40 -27.04
N ARG A 159 -3.71 5.68 -26.98
CA ARG A 159 -4.55 6.74 -26.36
C ARG A 159 -5.90 6.89 -27.06
N ALA A 160 -5.90 6.80 -28.40
CA ALA A 160 -7.13 6.89 -29.18
C ALA A 160 -8.11 5.75 -28.89
N ILE A 161 -7.59 4.55 -28.56
CA ILE A 161 -8.41 3.37 -28.25
C ILE A 161 -8.88 3.41 -26.79
N VAL A 162 -7.99 3.71 -25.84
CA VAL A 162 -8.25 3.57 -24.39
C VAL A 162 -8.83 4.84 -23.77
N GLY A 163 -8.66 6.01 -24.44
CA GLY A 163 -9.12 7.30 -23.92
C GLY A 163 -8.31 7.84 -22.73
N LYS A 164 -7.11 7.26 -22.47
CA LYS A 164 -6.21 7.67 -21.39
C LYS A 164 -4.83 7.98 -21.95
N SER A 165 -4.08 8.87 -21.29
CA SER A 165 -2.71 9.21 -21.67
C SER A 165 -1.67 8.24 -21.13
N HIS A 166 -1.96 7.59 -20.03
CA HIS A 166 -1.07 6.67 -19.32
C HIS A 166 -1.87 5.54 -18.66
N VAL A 167 -1.18 4.48 -18.32
CA VAL A 167 -1.64 3.36 -17.49
C VAL A 167 -0.59 3.08 -16.42
N TYR A 168 -0.97 2.37 -15.38
CA TYR A 168 -0.06 1.93 -14.33
C TYR A 168 0.07 0.41 -14.41
N ILE A 169 1.30 -0.08 -14.24
CA ILE A 169 1.62 -1.50 -14.06
C ILE A 169 1.74 -1.72 -12.55
N ASP A 170 0.99 -2.67 -11.99
CA ASP A 170 0.98 -2.93 -10.55
C ASP A 170 2.37 -3.32 -10.03
N LEU A 171 3.02 -4.30 -10.69
CA LEU A 171 4.42 -4.65 -10.43
C LEU A 171 5.19 -4.79 -11.75
N LEU A 172 6.33 -4.14 -11.83
CA LEU A 172 7.29 -4.32 -12.91
C LEU A 172 8.55 -4.98 -12.35
N LEU A 173 8.88 -6.18 -12.84
CA LEU A 173 10.11 -6.88 -12.51
C LEU A 173 11.12 -6.64 -13.61
N SER A 174 12.30 -6.18 -13.26
CA SER A 174 13.42 -6.02 -14.19
C SER A 174 14.51 -7.04 -13.90
N SER A 175 15.09 -7.64 -14.95
CA SER A 175 16.29 -8.45 -14.79
C SER A 175 17.48 -7.58 -14.35
N PRO A 176 18.52 -8.15 -13.68
CA PRO A 176 19.67 -7.38 -13.21
C PRO A 176 20.43 -6.61 -14.31
N ASP A 177 20.33 -7.06 -15.55
CA ASP A 177 20.91 -6.42 -16.75
C ASP A 177 19.89 -5.48 -17.47
N GLU A 178 18.69 -5.29 -16.90
CA GLU A 178 17.59 -4.47 -17.42
C GLU A 178 17.11 -4.85 -18.83
N ARG A 179 17.58 -5.99 -19.37
CA ARG A 179 17.24 -6.42 -20.74
C ARG A 179 15.88 -7.13 -20.82
N ARG A 180 15.35 -7.57 -19.69
CA ARG A 180 14.06 -8.27 -19.64
C ARG A 180 13.22 -7.65 -18.54
N GLN A 181 12.00 -7.37 -18.88
CA GLN A 181 11.00 -6.86 -17.95
C GLN A 181 9.76 -7.73 -18.01
N VAL A 182 9.12 -7.90 -16.85
CA VAL A 182 7.85 -8.62 -16.72
C VAL A 182 6.88 -7.73 -15.98
N ALA A 183 5.77 -7.41 -16.62
CA ALA A 183 4.67 -6.70 -16.01
C ALA A 183 3.71 -7.70 -15.33
N ILE A 184 3.32 -7.44 -14.12
CA ILE A 184 2.36 -8.24 -13.36
C ILE A 184 1.21 -7.32 -12.94
N GLU A 185 -0.01 -7.77 -13.23
CA GLU A 185 -1.26 -7.13 -12.82
C GLU A 185 -1.87 -7.91 -11.66
N CYS A 186 -2.14 -7.24 -10.56
CA CYS A 186 -2.71 -7.79 -9.34
C CYS A 186 -4.24 -7.66 -9.36
N GLN A 187 -4.92 -8.65 -9.90
CA GLN A 187 -6.38 -8.65 -9.96
C GLN A 187 -6.99 -9.27 -8.71
N GLY A 188 -7.28 -8.44 -7.70
CA GLY A 188 -8.00 -8.85 -6.49
C GLY A 188 -9.52 -8.88 -6.71
N LYS A 189 -10.23 -9.76 -6.03
CA LYS A 189 -11.70 -9.84 -6.08
C LYS A 189 -12.39 -8.52 -5.71
N ALA A 190 -11.80 -7.72 -4.85
CA ALA A 190 -12.35 -6.43 -4.43
C ALA A 190 -12.15 -5.29 -5.44
N SER A 191 -11.30 -5.48 -6.46
CA SER A 191 -10.96 -4.43 -7.41
C SER A 191 -11.39 -4.69 -8.86
N HIS A 192 -11.67 -5.93 -9.25
CA HIS A 192 -11.89 -6.29 -10.66
C HIS A 192 -12.94 -7.38 -10.94
N GLY A 193 -13.98 -7.54 -10.15
CA GLY A 193 -15.11 -8.45 -10.45
C GLY A 193 -14.77 -9.94 -10.63
N ALA A 194 -15.74 -10.78 -10.39
CA ALA A 194 -15.68 -12.23 -10.16
C ALA A 194 -15.19 -13.12 -11.33
N ARG A 195 -14.02 -12.88 -11.92
CA ARG A 195 -13.41 -13.86 -12.80
C ARG A 195 -11.91 -14.00 -12.51
N GLY A 196 -11.62 -15.05 -11.77
CA GLY A 196 -10.38 -15.82 -11.73
C GLY A 196 -9.06 -15.06 -11.83
N MET A 197 -8.15 -15.29 -10.85
CA MET A 197 -6.74 -14.96 -11.00
C MET A 197 -6.24 -15.33 -12.39
N ALA A 198 -6.11 -14.36 -13.27
CA ALA A 198 -5.35 -14.47 -14.49
C ALA A 198 -4.12 -13.57 -14.31
N CYS A 199 -3.01 -14.18 -13.95
CA CYS A 199 -1.71 -13.55 -14.12
C CYS A 199 -1.46 -13.51 -15.63
N VAL A 200 -1.63 -12.35 -16.25
CA VAL A 200 -1.26 -12.17 -17.66
C VAL A 200 0.21 -11.72 -17.66
N THR A 201 1.10 -12.68 -17.84
CA THR A 201 2.51 -12.39 -18.09
C THR A 201 2.65 -11.99 -19.56
N GLN A 202 2.85 -10.73 -19.85
CA GLN A 202 3.32 -10.28 -21.17
C GLN A 202 4.82 -9.97 -21.08
N THR A 203 5.59 -10.67 -21.89
CA THR A 203 7.00 -10.33 -22.12
C THR A 203 7.04 -9.19 -23.14
N VAL A 204 7.61 -8.06 -22.77
CA VAL A 204 7.84 -6.91 -23.66
C VAL A 204 9.20 -7.05 -24.33
#